data_d1a8fd5e6dcecc1461415d106044325d
#
_entry.id   d1a8fd5e6dcecc1461415d106044325d
#
_cell.length_a   1.000
_cell.length_b   1.000
_cell.length_c   1.000
_cell.angle_alpha   90.00
_cell.angle_beta   90.00
_cell.angle_gamma   90.00
#
_symmetry.space_group_name_H-M   'P 1'
#
loop_
_entity.id
_entity.type
_entity.pdbx_description
1 polymer ?
#
loop_
_entity_poly.entity_id
_entity_poly.type
_entity_poly.pdbx_seq_one_letter_code
_entity_poly.pdbx_strand_id
1 'polypeptide(L)'
;LFYIAVFGLTLLVPEDFPFWEELSRAGLRPVDPLPLLRSCAAPMALALLRRQGEDPLRAAVALRGSRAERDLVRAAEELCPRVRDLCLSVQTGGGELERYLHRQYGVALRPDWAGVQAAIRFDPRAEEAGQAVLSLFGPEADLAGLAVSVPGLERQKEGQWLPLLEILWETGRLERTDLEFT
;
A
#
# COMPACT_ATOMS: atom_id res chain seq x y z
N LEU A 1 -10.14 -10.13 15.32
CA LEU A 1 -9.05 -9.96 16.27
C LEU A 1 -8.49 -8.56 16.11
N PHE A 2 -8.64 -7.73 17.12
CA PHE A 2 -7.94 -6.45 17.19
C PHE A 2 -6.66 -6.63 18.00
N TYR A 3 -5.60 -5.97 17.58
CA TYR A 3 -4.34 -5.97 18.29
C TYR A 3 -4.21 -4.64 19.02
N ILE A 4 -3.72 -4.71 20.23
CA ILE A 4 -3.52 -3.55 21.07
C ILE A 4 -2.06 -3.54 21.48
N ALA A 5 -1.34 -2.49 21.09
CA ALA A 5 0.01 -2.25 21.57
C ALA A 5 -0.02 -1.28 22.75
N VAL A 6 0.32 -1.74 23.95
CA VAL A 6 0.52 -0.92 25.14
C VAL A 6 1.86 -1.25 25.75
N PHE A 7 2.74 -0.27 25.84
CA PHE A 7 4.07 -0.40 26.47
C PHE A 7 4.88 -1.62 25.99
N GLY A 8 4.81 -1.92 24.69
CA GLY A 8 5.51 -3.07 24.11
C GLY A 8 4.81 -4.42 24.29
N LEU A 9 3.59 -4.45 24.82
CA LEU A 9 2.71 -5.62 24.84
C LEU A 9 1.68 -5.51 23.73
N THR A 10 1.67 -6.51 22.85
CA THR A 10 0.64 -6.65 21.82
C THR A 10 -0.36 -7.70 22.28
N LEU A 11 -1.62 -7.29 22.46
CA LEU A 11 -2.70 -8.19 22.82
C LEU A 11 -3.53 -8.56 21.58
N LEU A 12 -3.80 -9.83 21.43
CA LEU A 12 -4.73 -10.36 20.45
C LEU A 12 -6.14 -10.33 21.07
N VAL A 13 -7.01 -9.49 20.55
CA VAL A 13 -8.38 -9.35 21.04
C VAL A 13 -9.35 -9.73 19.93
N PRO A 14 -10.36 -10.60 20.15
CA PRO A 14 -11.39 -10.89 19.18
C PRO A 14 -12.16 -9.63 18.77
N GLU A 15 -12.66 -9.62 17.54
CA GLU A 15 -13.45 -8.49 17.03
C GLU A 15 -14.75 -8.26 17.83
N ASP A 16 -15.31 -9.36 18.33
CA ASP A 16 -16.52 -9.41 19.17
C ASP A 16 -16.21 -9.30 20.67
N PHE A 17 -15.04 -8.78 21.06
CA PHE A 17 -14.66 -8.65 22.45
C PHE A 17 -15.59 -7.67 23.21
N PRO A 18 -16.29 -8.12 24.25
CA PRO A 18 -17.38 -7.35 24.87
C PRO A 18 -16.94 -6.06 25.59
N PHE A 19 -15.65 -5.94 25.94
CA PHE A 19 -15.08 -4.81 26.67
C PHE A 19 -14.25 -3.87 25.77
N TRP A 20 -14.58 -3.83 24.46
CA TRP A 20 -13.85 -3.01 23.51
C TRP A 20 -13.91 -1.52 23.85
N GLU A 21 -15.07 -1.03 24.35
CA GLU A 21 -15.22 0.36 24.76
C GLU A 21 -14.30 0.74 25.93
N GLU A 22 -14.14 -0.14 26.91
CA GLU A 22 -13.24 0.05 28.04
C GLU A 22 -11.79 0.13 27.59
N LEU A 23 -11.37 -0.75 26.67
CA LEU A 23 -10.05 -0.73 26.08
C LEU A 23 -9.82 0.58 25.33
N SER A 24 -10.78 1.03 24.53
CA SER A 24 -10.70 2.30 23.79
C SER A 24 -10.62 3.51 24.73
N ARG A 25 -11.37 3.52 25.83
CA ARG A 25 -11.28 4.55 26.87
C ARG A 25 -9.93 4.53 27.59
N ALA A 26 -9.29 3.38 27.70
CA ALA A 26 -7.93 3.24 28.22
C ALA A 26 -6.84 3.65 27.21
N GLY A 27 -7.23 4.17 26.03
CA GLY A 27 -6.30 4.65 25.00
C GLY A 27 -5.81 3.59 24.03
N LEU A 28 -6.39 2.40 24.09
CA LEU A 28 -6.06 1.31 23.18
C LEU A 28 -6.77 1.51 21.84
N ARG A 29 -6.08 1.23 20.74
CA ARG A 29 -6.64 1.41 19.39
C ARG A 29 -6.48 0.13 18.57
N PRO A 30 -7.39 -0.11 17.61
CA PRO A 30 -7.17 -1.15 16.61
C PRO A 30 -5.86 -0.91 15.88
N VAL A 31 -5.21 -1.99 15.48
CA VAL A 31 -4.03 -1.90 14.62
C VAL A 31 -4.48 -1.48 13.23
N ASP A 32 -3.87 -0.43 12.72
CA ASP A 32 -4.06 0.04 11.35
C ASP A 32 -3.06 -0.67 10.43
N PRO A 33 -3.49 -1.53 9.50
CA PRO A 33 -2.59 -2.20 8.56
C PRO A 33 -2.10 -1.31 7.43
N LEU A 34 -2.57 -0.07 7.35
CA LEU A 34 -2.29 0.84 6.27
C LEU A 34 -0.79 1.16 6.11
N PRO A 35 0.03 1.34 7.17
CA PRO A 35 1.47 1.57 7.02
C PRO A 35 2.18 0.43 6.28
N LEU A 36 1.90 -0.83 6.62
CA LEU A 36 2.45 -1.98 5.90
C LEU A 36 2.01 -1.98 4.44
N LEU A 37 0.70 -1.83 4.19
CA LEU A 37 0.15 -1.82 2.83
C LEU A 37 0.77 -0.70 1.98
N ARG A 38 0.87 0.51 2.51
CA ARG A 38 1.54 1.63 1.83
C ARG A 38 3.01 1.34 1.54
N SER A 39 3.68 0.67 2.48
CA SER A 39 5.07 0.26 2.27
C SER A 39 5.23 -0.74 1.12
N CYS A 40 4.19 -1.51 0.82
CA CYS A 40 4.15 -2.54 -0.25
C CYS A 40 3.44 -2.06 -1.52
N ALA A 41 3.19 -0.77 -1.69
CA ALA A 41 2.44 -0.22 -2.81
C ALA A 41 2.99 -0.64 -4.18
N ALA A 42 4.31 -0.58 -4.38
CA ALA A 42 4.96 -0.98 -5.63
C ALA A 42 4.85 -2.49 -5.91
N PRO A 43 5.19 -3.40 -4.99
CA PRO A 43 4.95 -4.84 -5.17
C PRO A 43 3.49 -5.17 -5.51
N MET A 44 2.52 -4.54 -4.85
CA MET A 44 1.09 -4.74 -5.14
C MET A 44 0.71 -4.30 -6.55
N ALA A 45 1.19 -3.13 -7.00
CA ALA A 45 0.93 -2.68 -8.37
C ALA A 45 1.50 -3.65 -9.41
N LEU A 46 2.71 -4.16 -9.19
CA LEU A 46 3.32 -5.15 -10.08
C LEU A 46 2.56 -6.49 -10.08
N ALA A 47 2.06 -6.93 -8.93
CA ALA A 47 1.22 -8.11 -8.83
C ALA A 47 -0.11 -7.91 -9.58
N LEU A 48 -0.72 -6.74 -9.43
CA LEU A 48 -1.94 -6.37 -10.12
C LEU A 48 -1.79 -6.41 -11.64
N LEU A 49 -0.70 -5.85 -12.18
CA LEU A 49 -0.39 -5.92 -13.61
C LEU A 49 -0.24 -7.38 -14.08
N ARG A 50 0.51 -8.21 -13.34
CA ARG A 50 0.68 -9.64 -13.67
C ARG A 50 -0.63 -10.39 -13.67
N ARG A 51 -1.51 -10.12 -12.70
CA ARG A 51 -2.85 -10.73 -12.62
C ARG A 51 -3.72 -10.35 -13.82
N GLN A 52 -3.54 -9.16 -14.36
CA GLN A 52 -4.21 -8.72 -15.59
C GLN A 52 -3.60 -9.30 -16.88
N GLY A 53 -2.50 -10.06 -16.76
CA GLY A 53 -1.75 -10.55 -17.91
C GLY A 53 -0.85 -9.49 -18.58
N GLU A 54 -0.65 -8.35 -17.92
CA GLU A 54 0.18 -7.28 -18.43
C GLU A 54 1.66 -7.48 -18.06
N ASP A 55 2.54 -7.24 -19.02
CA ASP A 55 3.96 -7.17 -18.77
C ASP A 55 4.31 -5.80 -18.13
N PRO A 56 4.80 -5.74 -16.89
CA PRO A 56 5.16 -4.48 -16.25
C PRO A 56 6.08 -3.60 -17.09
N LEU A 57 7.02 -4.19 -17.83
CA LEU A 57 7.95 -3.44 -18.71
C LEU A 57 7.25 -2.81 -19.93
N ARG A 58 5.98 -3.12 -20.15
CA ARG A 58 5.14 -2.52 -21.22
C ARG A 58 3.97 -1.74 -20.67
N ALA A 59 3.76 -1.77 -19.37
CA ALA A 59 2.62 -1.14 -18.69
C ALA A 59 2.95 0.26 -18.18
N ALA A 60 1.90 1.06 -18.02
CA ALA A 60 1.92 2.35 -17.37
C ALA A 60 1.23 2.25 -16.00
N VAL A 61 1.86 2.80 -14.96
CA VAL A 61 1.31 2.88 -13.59
C VAL A 61 1.15 4.33 -13.17
N ALA A 62 0.03 4.64 -12.53
CA ALA A 62 -0.23 5.96 -11.97
C ALA A 62 -0.06 5.97 -10.45
N LEU A 63 0.61 7.00 -9.93
CA LEU A 63 0.66 7.30 -8.50
C LEU A 63 -0.06 8.60 -8.23
N ARG A 64 -1.00 8.58 -7.29
CA ARG A 64 -1.87 9.71 -6.97
C ARG A 64 -1.92 10.01 -5.49
N GLY A 65 -1.76 11.28 -5.15
CA GLY A 65 -1.84 11.73 -3.78
C GLY A 65 -1.86 13.25 -3.68
N SER A 66 -2.30 13.78 -2.54
CA SER A 66 -2.27 15.22 -2.27
C SER A 66 -0.85 15.73 -1.98
N ARG A 67 0.03 14.87 -1.49
CA ARG A 67 1.42 15.20 -1.14
C ARG A 67 2.39 14.10 -1.56
N ALA A 68 3.64 14.49 -1.85
CA ALA A 68 4.77 13.56 -2.02
C ALA A 68 5.23 13.03 -0.65
N GLU A 69 4.40 12.19 -0.03
CA GLU A 69 4.72 11.53 1.23
C GLU A 69 5.73 10.40 1.02
N ARG A 70 6.40 9.99 2.11
CA ARG A 70 7.47 8.97 2.08
C ARG A 70 7.07 7.70 1.33
N ASP A 71 5.87 7.18 1.54
CA ASP A 71 5.44 5.92 0.93
C ASP A 71 5.14 6.07 -0.57
N LEU A 72 4.59 7.21 -0.99
CA LEU A 72 4.40 7.54 -2.40
C LEU A 72 5.76 7.70 -3.11
N VAL A 73 6.71 8.41 -2.50
CA VAL A 73 8.07 8.57 -3.04
C VAL A 73 8.74 7.21 -3.20
N ARG A 74 8.70 6.37 -2.18
CA ARG A 74 9.23 5.00 -2.22
C ARG A 74 8.59 4.18 -3.33
N ALA A 75 7.27 4.21 -3.45
CA ALA A 75 6.58 3.50 -4.53
C ALA A 75 7.02 3.98 -5.92
N ALA A 76 7.22 5.30 -6.10
CA ALA A 76 7.73 5.85 -7.33
C ALA A 76 9.17 5.36 -7.64
N GLU A 77 10.07 5.38 -6.67
CA GLU A 77 11.44 4.90 -6.81
C GLU A 77 11.49 3.41 -7.17
N GLU A 78 10.67 2.59 -6.51
CA GLU A 78 10.62 1.15 -6.78
C GLU A 78 9.97 0.81 -8.13
N LEU A 79 9.00 1.60 -8.62
CA LEU A 79 8.33 1.37 -9.89
C LEU A 79 9.12 1.89 -11.09
N CYS A 80 9.83 3.01 -10.97
CA CYS A 80 10.58 3.62 -12.07
C CYS A 80 11.41 2.63 -12.90
N PRO A 81 12.21 1.72 -12.30
CA PRO A 81 13.01 0.78 -13.06
C PRO A 81 12.25 -0.47 -13.54
N ARG A 82 10.96 -0.61 -13.19
CA ARG A 82 10.21 -1.85 -13.36
C ARG A 82 8.99 -1.73 -14.26
N VAL A 83 8.60 -0.51 -14.62
CA VAL A 83 7.46 -0.26 -15.50
C VAL A 83 7.91 0.59 -16.70
N ARG A 84 7.15 0.52 -17.80
CA ARG A 84 7.48 1.34 -18.98
C ARG A 84 7.28 2.82 -18.73
N ASP A 85 6.14 3.17 -18.16
CA ASP A 85 5.76 4.55 -17.92
C ASP A 85 5.25 4.72 -16.47
N LEU A 86 5.67 5.79 -15.83
CA LEU A 86 5.13 6.21 -14.55
C LEU A 86 4.43 7.56 -14.72
N CYS A 87 3.19 7.64 -14.23
CA CYS A 87 2.41 8.86 -14.22
C CYS A 87 2.28 9.37 -12.78
N LEU A 88 2.55 10.64 -12.53
CA LEU A 88 2.42 11.26 -11.21
C LEU A 88 1.32 12.31 -11.21
N SER A 89 0.39 12.21 -10.22
CA SER A 89 -0.55 13.28 -9.89
C SER A 89 -0.45 13.57 -8.41
N VAL A 90 0.46 14.46 -8.06
CA VAL A 90 0.74 14.87 -6.70
C VAL A 90 0.69 16.38 -6.62
N GLN A 91 -0.24 16.92 -5.81
CA GLN A 91 -0.49 18.37 -5.76
C GLN A 91 0.67 19.12 -5.10
N THR A 92 1.15 18.62 -3.94
CA THR A 92 2.23 19.26 -3.18
C THR A 92 3.50 18.40 -3.25
N GLY A 93 4.59 18.98 -3.74
CA GLY A 93 5.87 18.28 -3.89
C GLY A 93 6.00 17.42 -5.15
N GLY A 94 4.95 17.34 -5.99
CA GLY A 94 4.96 16.52 -7.21
C GLY A 94 6.04 16.94 -8.19
N GLY A 95 6.18 18.22 -8.49
CA GLY A 95 7.22 18.72 -9.40
C GLY A 95 8.65 18.56 -8.86
N GLU A 96 8.83 18.51 -7.55
CA GLU A 96 10.14 18.20 -6.94
C GLU A 96 10.46 16.70 -7.07
N LEU A 97 9.46 15.85 -6.82
CA LEU A 97 9.57 14.41 -7.01
C LEU A 97 9.86 14.07 -8.47
N GLU A 98 9.17 14.69 -9.41
CA GLU A 98 9.41 14.51 -10.86
C GLU A 98 10.86 14.83 -11.23
N ARG A 99 11.36 15.99 -10.82
CA ARG A 99 12.76 16.39 -11.06
C ARG A 99 13.76 15.46 -10.39
N TYR A 100 13.44 14.95 -9.21
CA TYR A 100 14.26 13.98 -8.51
C TYR A 100 14.32 12.66 -9.29
N LEU A 101 13.18 12.08 -9.67
CA LEU A 101 13.12 10.82 -10.42
C LEU A 101 13.81 10.92 -11.79
N HIS A 102 13.62 12.05 -12.47
CA HIS A 102 14.32 12.31 -13.75
C HIS A 102 15.84 12.30 -13.57
N ARG A 103 16.37 12.94 -12.52
CA ARG A 103 17.82 12.99 -12.26
C ARG A 103 18.38 11.63 -11.81
N GLN A 104 17.64 10.87 -11.01
CA GLN A 104 18.12 9.61 -10.46
C GLN A 104 18.01 8.43 -11.44
N TYR A 105 16.94 8.40 -12.21
CA TYR A 105 16.58 7.25 -13.06
C TYR A 105 16.57 7.58 -14.56
N GLY A 106 16.71 8.85 -14.92
CA GLY A 106 16.65 9.29 -16.33
C GLY A 106 15.27 9.15 -16.97
N VAL A 107 14.22 8.89 -16.19
CA VAL A 107 12.85 8.67 -16.69
C VAL A 107 12.14 9.98 -16.94
N ALA A 108 11.44 10.07 -18.09
CA ALA A 108 10.45 11.11 -18.31
C ALA A 108 9.08 10.59 -17.83
N LEU A 109 8.47 11.34 -16.94
CA LEU A 109 7.13 11.00 -16.45
C LEU A 109 6.09 11.40 -17.48
N ARG A 110 5.07 10.55 -17.67
CA ARG A 110 3.98 10.86 -18.59
C ARG A 110 3.05 11.90 -17.99
N PRO A 111 2.69 12.95 -18.73
CA PRO A 111 1.72 13.95 -18.28
C PRO A 111 0.28 13.47 -18.44
N ASP A 112 0.01 12.52 -19.34
CA ASP A 112 -1.32 12.00 -19.61
C ASP A 112 -1.57 10.65 -18.93
N TRP A 113 -2.82 10.39 -18.65
CA TRP A 113 -3.31 9.20 -17.95
C TRP A 113 -3.95 8.18 -18.90
N ALA A 114 -3.94 8.47 -20.20
CA ALA A 114 -4.54 7.59 -21.18
C ALA A 114 -3.79 6.25 -21.24
N GLY A 115 -4.55 5.15 -21.12
CA GLY A 115 -3.99 3.81 -21.19
C GLY A 115 -3.15 3.38 -19.96
N VAL A 116 -3.37 3.97 -18.80
CA VAL A 116 -2.82 3.49 -17.52
C VAL A 116 -3.51 2.19 -17.13
N GLN A 117 -2.74 1.12 -16.94
CA GLN A 117 -3.25 -0.20 -16.56
C GLN A 117 -3.54 -0.32 -15.06
N ALA A 118 -2.69 0.25 -14.22
CA ALA A 118 -2.88 0.22 -12.77
C ALA A 118 -2.64 1.59 -12.14
N ALA A 119 -3.38 1.91 -11.09
CA ALA A 119 -3.20 3.13 -10.33
C ALA A 119 -3.12 2.85 -8.82
N ILE A 120 -2.34 3.65 -8.10
CA ILE A 120 -2.26 3.63 -6.65
C ILE A 120 -2.68 5.00 -6.14
N ARG A 121 -3.70 5.02 -5.28
CA ARG A 121 -4.18 6.21 -4.59
C ARG A 121 -3.73 6.19 -3.14
N PHE A 122 -3.08 7.25 -2.71
CA PHE A 122 -2.64 7.44 -1.33
C PHE A 122 -3.55 8.40 -0.55
N ASP A 123 -4.52 9.00 -1.21
CA ASP A 123 -5.40 10.03 -0.65
C ASP A 123 -6.80 9.93 -1.28
N PRO A 124 -7.89 10.10 -0.50
CA PRO A 124 -9.26 10.04 -1.01
C PRO A 124 -9.60 11.15 -2.02
N ARG A 125 -8.86 12.26 -2.01
CA ARG A 125 -9.07 13.40 -2.93
C ARG A 125 -8.46 13.17 -4.30
N ALA A 126 -7.61 12.15 -4.44
CA ALA A 126 -7.04 11.82 -5.73
C ALA A 126 -8.09 11.21 -6.65
N GLU A 127 -8.17 11.68 -7.89
CA GLU A 127 -9.10 11.14 -8.90
C GLU A 127 -8.81 9.68 -9.21
N GLU A 128 -9.82 8.93 -9.61
CA GLU A 128 -9.66 7.57 -10.09
C GLU A 128 -9.13 7.54 -11.52
N ALA A 129 -8.18 6.66 -11.79
CA ALA A 129 -7.69 6.42 -13.15
C ALA A 129 -7.01 5.04 -13.19
N GLY A 130 -7.14 4.38 -14.34
CA GLY A 130 -6.57 3.06 -14.59
C GLY A 130 -7.64 1.98 -14.67
N GLN A 131 -7.26 0.83 -15.18
CA GLN A 131 -8.15 -0.34 -15.26
C GLN A 131 -8.35 -1.00 -13.90
N ALA A 132 -7.34 -0.91 -13.02
CA ALA A 132 -7.43 -1.37 -11.65
C ALA A 132 -6.76 -0.37 -10.70
N VAL A 133 -7.42 -0.10 -9.58
CA VAL A 133 -7.03 0.95 -8.65
C VAL A 133 -6.83 0.39 -7.25
N LEU A 134 -5.61 0.51 -6.73
CA LEU A 134 -5.31 0.27 -5.33
C LEU A 134 -5.62 1.55 -4.54
N SER A 135 -6.46 1.48 -3.51
CA SER A 135 -6.79 2.62 -2.65
C SER A 135 -6.18 2.42 -1.26
N LEU A 136 -5.03 3.05 -1.02
CA LEU A 136 -4.24 2.87 0.20
C LEU A 136 -4.46 4.06 1.18
N PHE A 137 -5.71 4.26 1.56
CA PHE A 137 -6.12 5.32 2.50
C PHE A 137 -7.41 4.94 3.23
N GLY A 138 -7.66 5.60 4.36
CA GLY A 138 -8.86 5.35 5.17
C GLY A 138 -8.81 4.02 5.95
N PRO A 139 -9.89 3.69 6.66
CA PRO A 139 -9.94 2.51 7.52
C PRO A 139 -10.00 1.19 6.74
N GLU A 140 -10.47 1.22 5.50
CA GLU A 140 -10.58 0.06 4.62
C GLU A 140 -9.83 0.32 3.33
N ALA A 141 -8.59 -0.17 3.26
CA ALA A 141 -7.81 -0.13 2.03
C ALA A 141 -8.39 -1.09 0.99
N ASP A 142 -8.58 -0.61 -0.24
CA ASP A 142 -8.98 -1.46 -1.37
C ASP A 142 -7.74 -1.94 -2.13
N LEU A 143 -7.51 -3.24 -2.08
CA LEU A 143 -6.40 -3.90 -2.76
C LEU A 143 -6.74 -4.36 -4.19
N ALA A 144 -7.85 -3.90 -4.75
CA ALA A 144 -8.35 -4.30 -6.08
C ALA A 144 -8.49 -5.83 -6.21
N GLY A 145 -8.86 -6.50 -5.12
CA GLY A 145 -9.02 -7.94 -5.06
C GLY A 145 -7.71 -8.74 -4.97
N LEU A 146 -6.56 -8.12 -4.73
CA LEU A 146 -5.34 -8.86 -4.41
C LEU A 146 -5.46 -9.53 -3.04
N ALA A 147 -5.03 -10.78 -2.97
CA ALA A 147 -4.80 -11.47 -1.71
C ALA A 147 -3.38 -11.24 -1.23
N VAL A 148 -3.21 -11.11 0.09
CA VAL A 148 -1.90 -10.99 0.73
C VAL A 148 -1.62 -12.30 1.46
N SER A 149 -0.46 -12.88 1.23
CA SER A 149 -0.01 -14.13 1.88
C SER A 149 1.46 -14.03 2.31
N VAL A 150 1.82 -14.91 3.23
CA VAL A 150 3.20 -15.11 3.67
C VAL A 150 3.49 -16.60 3.61
N PRO A 151 4.49 -17.05 2.84
CA PRO A 151 4.87 -18.45 2.75
C PRO A 151 5.12 -19.05 4.14
N GLY A 152 4.48 -20.18 4.41
CA GLY A 152 4.64 -20.90 5.70
C GLY A 152 3.82 -20.33 6.86
N LEU A 153 3.05 -19.26 6.66
CA LEU A 153 2.13 -18.73 7.67
C LEU A 153 0.68 -19.02 7.26
N GLU A 154 -0.07 -19.70 8.14
CA GLU A 154 -1.49 -19.97 7.87
C GLU A 154 -2.30 -18.68 7.92
N ARG A 155 -3.09 -18.46 6.87
CA ARG A 155 -3.97 -17.30 6.77
C ARG A 155 -5.04 -17.33 7.85
N GLN A 156 -5.10 -16.28 8.63
CA GLN A 156 -6.15 -16.07 9.61
C GLN A 156 -7.47 -15.61 8.95
N LYS A 157 -8.55 -15.56 9.74
CA LYS A 157 -9.85 -15.07 9.27
C LYS A 157 -9.72 -13.67 8.68
N GLU A 158 -10.57 -13.39 7.72
CA GLU A 158 -10.73 -12.06 7.13
C GLU A 158 -10.94 -11.01 8.23
N GLY A 159 -10.33 -9.85 8.11
CA GLY A 159 -10.33 -8.82 9.16
C GLY A 159 -9.22 -8.96 10.22
N GLN A 160 -8.62 -10.15 10.38
CA GLN A 160 -7.55 -10.40 11.36
C GLN A 160 -6.16 -10.50 10.72
N TRP A 161 -6.14 -10.83 9.44
CA TRP A 161 -4.92 -11.15 8.72
C TRP A 161 -4.00 -9.94 8.55
N LEU A 162 -4.50 -8.86 7.99
CA LEU A 162 -3.70 -7.66 7.76
C LEU A 162 -3.20 -7.00 9.05
N PRO A 163 -4.01 -6.86 10.12
CA PRO A 163 -3.51 -6.41 11.42
C PRO A 163 -2.41 -7.30 12.02
N LEU A 164 -2.51 -8.63 11.84
CA LEU A 164 -1.44 -9.54 12.27
C LEU A 164 -0.14 -9.26 11.51
N LEU A 165 -0.22 -9.13 10.19
CA LEU A 165 0.96 -8.86 9.37
C LEU A 165 1.61 -7.51 9.72
N GLU A 166 0.80 -6.48 9.99
CA GLU A 166 1.29 -5.18 10.45
C GLU A 166 2.14 -5.32 11.72
N ILE A 167 1.64 -6.02 12.73
CA ILE A 167 2.37 -6.23 13.99
C ILE A 167 3.66 -7.02 13.78
N LEU A 168 3.61 -8.09 12.99
CA LEU A 168 4.81 -8.86 12.69
C LEU A 168 5.86 -8.00 11.99
N TRP A 169 5.43 -7.11 11.11
CA TRP A 169 6.30 -6.18 10.42
C TRP A 169 6.85 -5.10 11.36
N GLU A 170 6.00 -4.44 12.17
CA GLU A 170 6.42 -3.44 13.15
C GLU A 170 7.42 -4.00 14.18
N THR A 171 7.24 -5.28 14.56
CA THR A 171 8.14 -5.95 15.51
C THR A 171 9.40 -6.55 14.86
N GLY A 172 9.58 -6.34 13.55
CA GLY A 172 10.73 -6.85 12.80
C GLY A 172 10.77 -8.38 12.65
N ARG A 173 9.62 -9.05 12.81
CA ARG A 173 9.47 -10.49 12.61
C ARG A 173 9.02 -10.87 11.21
N LEU A 174 8.65 -9.88 10.41
CA LEU A 174 8.24 -10.00 9.03
C LEU A 174 8.88 -8.87 8.23
N GLU A 175 9.46 -9.20 7.10
CA GLU A 175 9.95 -8.21 6.14
C GLU A 175 8.93 -8.01 5.01
N ARG A 176 8.99 -6.88 4.31
CA ARG A 176 8.12 -6.63 3.14
C ARG A 176 8.34 -7.65 2.01
N THR A 177 9.54 -8.18 1.94
CA THR A 177 9.97 -9.19 0.95
C THR A 177 9.36 -10.57 1.19
N ASP A 178 8.85 -10.81 2.42
CA ASP A 178 8.19 -12.08 2.77
C ASP A 178 6.72 -12.10 2.30
N LEU A 179 6.18 -10.93 1.88
CA LEU A 179 4.80 -10.80 1.46
C LEU A 179 4.65 -11.15 -0.02
N GLU A 180 3.70 -12.01 -0.30
CA GLU A 180 3.25 -12.36 -1.65
C GLU A 180 1.87 -11.76 -1.93
N PHE A 181 1.70 -11.21 -3.13
CA PHE A 181 0.47 -10.60 -3.61
C PHE A 181 -0.02 -11.37 -4.85
N THR A 182 -1.26 -11.92 -4.77
CA THR A 182 -1.86 -12.75 -5.82
C THR A 182 -3.28 -12.32 -6.16
#